data_d7d55cfb4d8340006889a31cde425869
#
_entry.id   d7d55cfb4d8340006889a31cde425869
#
_cell.length_a   1.000
_cell.length_b   1.000
_cell.length_c   1.000
_cell.angle_alpha   90.00
_cell.angle_beta   90.00
_cell.angle_gamma   90.00
#
_symmetry.space_group_name_H-M   'P 1'
#
loop_
_entity.id
_entity.type
_entity.pdbx_description
1 polymer ?
#
loop_
_entity_poly.entity_id
_entity_poly.type
_entity_poly.pdbx_seq_one_letter_code
_entity_poly.pdbx_strand_id
1 'polypeptide(L)'
;MSDQKHTHVEKDPLLKAEYFWNKHAKQISIAIIAIIIIVGGWYGYNQYVVKPKEEKAAELIYKAQEYFAQDSSNLVLNGDGFNKGVLYIIKNYDGTKSANLAKYYAGISYLKIGDFTNSVKYLKEFKTDAPQIQMAA
;
A
#
# COMPACT_ATOMS: atom_id res chain seq x y z
N MET A 1 -55.91 39.59 -7.52
CA MET A 1 -54.85 39.83 -8.48
C MET A 1 -53.43 39.57 -7.95
N SER A 2 -53.30 39.10 -6.79
CA SER A 2 -51.97 38.93 -6.13
C SER A 2 -51.63 37.50 -5.78
N ASP A 3 -52.36 36.53 -6.27
CA ASP A 3 -52.33 35.18 -5.72
C ASP A 3 -51.43 34.19 -6.43
N GLN A 4 -50.60 34.66 -7.34
CA GLN A 4 -49.78 33.76 -8.13
C GLN A 4 -48.33 33.55 -7.64
N LYS A 5 -47.99 34.13 -6.51
CA LYS A 5 -46.60 34.06 -5.98
C LYS A 5 -46.28 32.87 -5.09
N HIS A 6 -47.26 32.06 -4.74
CA HIS A 6 -47.06 31.04 -3.72
C HIS A 6 -46.70 29.64 -4.24
N THR A 7 -46.87 29.40 -5.53
CA THR A 7 -46.72 28.06 -6.10
C THR A 7 -45.33 27.69 -6.54
N HIS A 8 -44.41 28.64 -6.59
CA HIS A 8 -43.04 28.37 -7.08
C HIS A 8 -42.03 28.09 -5.96
N VAL A 9 -42.35 28.39 -4.73
CA VAL A 9 -41.45 28.26 -3.58
C VAL A 9 -41.19 26.81 -3.21
N GLU A 10 -42.16 25.92 -3.41
CA GLU A 10 -42.01 24.48 -3.12
C GLU A 10 -41.13 23.71 -4.10
N LYS A 11 -40.90 24.28 -5.26
CA LYS A 11 -40.12 23.61 -6.32
C LYS A 11 -38.69 24.11 -6.43
N ASP A 12 -38.28 25.02 -5.58
CA ASP A 12 -36.91 25.54 -5.60
C ASP A 12 -35.93 24.52 -5.00
N PRO A 13 -34.97 24.02 -5.76
CA PRO A 13 -33.99 23.05 -5.26
C PRO A 13 -33.10 23.63 -4.17
N LEU A 14 -32.89 24.94 -4.12
CA LEU A 14 -32.12 25.62 -3.07
C LEU A 14 -32.81 25.55 -1.73
N LEU A 15 -34.12 25.76 -1.65
CA LEU A 15 -34.88 25.66 -0.42
C LEU A 15 -34.92 24.23 0.13
N LYS A 16 -35.00 23.25 -0.71
CA LYS A 16 -34.90 21.83 -0.31
C LYS A 16 -33.53 21.49 0.24
N ALA A 17 -32.49 22.02 -0.37
CA ALA A 17 -31.12 21.84 0.09
C ALA A 17 -30.87 22.50 1.44
N GLU A 18 -31.40 23.74 1.66
CA GLU A 18 -31.32 24.42 2.95
C GLU A 18 -32.09 23.71 4.07
N TYR A 19 -33.28 23.23 3.77
CA TYR A 19 -34.08 22.46 4.73
C TYR A 19 -33.39 21.15 5.11
N PHE A 20 -32.88 20.41 4.14
CA PHE A 20 -32.11 19.18 4.36
C PHE A 20 -30.86 19.44 5.18
N TRP A 21 -30.13 20.49 4.86
CA TRP A 21 -28.92 20.90 5.58
C TRP A 21 -29.25 21.24 7.05
N ASN A 22 -30.24 22.09 7.28
CA ASN A 22 -30.63 22.49 8.65
C ASN A 22 -31.10 21.30 9.50
N LYS A 23 -31.78 20.34 8.89
CA LYS A 23 -32.29 19.17 9.58
C LYS A 23 -31.16 18.17 9.95
N HIS A 24 -30.18 18.04 9.09
CA HIS A 24 -29.12 17.06 9.23
C HIS A 24 -27.74 17.65 9.45
N ALA A 25 -27.63 18.97 9.66
CA ALA A 25 -26.36 19.67 9.79
C ALA A 25 -25.41 19.03 10.81
N LYS A 26 -25.93 18.63 11.96
CA LYS A 26 -25.15 17.97 13.01
C LYS A 26 -24.57 16.63 12.53
N GLN A 27 -25.39 15.82 11.88
CA GLN A 27 -24.97 14.51 11.37
C GLN A 27 -23.97 14.64 10.21
N ILE A 28 -24.21 15.60 9.32
CA ILE A 28 -23.30 15.92 8.21
C ILE A 28 -21.96 16.43 8.73
N SER A 29 -21.97 17.31 9.73
CA SER A 29 -20.74 17.82 10.36
C SER A 29 -19.92 16.69 10.99
N ILE A 30 -20.55 15.78 11.70
CA ILE A 30 -19.89 14.62 12.31
C ILE A 30 -19.28 13.72 11.22
N ALA A 31 -20.02 13.47 10.14
CA ALA A 31 -19.54 12.67 9.02
C ALA A 31 -18.32 13.32 8.34
N ILE A 32 -18.35 14.62 8.11
CA ILE A 32 -17.22 15.36 7.52
C ILE A 32 -15.99 15.28 8.43
N ILE A 33 -16.15 15.52 9.73
CA ILE A 33 -15.07 15.44 10.71
C ILE A 33 -14.47 14.03 10.72
N ALA A 34 -15.31 13.00 10.72
CA ALA A 34 -14.86 11.60 10.66
C ALA A 34 -14.03 11.32 9.40
N ILE A 35 -14.46 11.81 8.24
CA ILE A 35 -13.72 11.67 6.98
C ILE A 35 -12.37 12.38 7.05
N ILE A 36 -12.33 13.59 7.59
CA ILE A 36 -11.09 14.37 7.77
C ILE A 36 -10.10 13.62 8.67
N ILE A 37 -10.57 13.05 9.77
CA ILE A 37 -9.74 12.27 10.69
C ILE A 37 -9.18 11.02 10.00
N ILE A 38 -10.00 10.29 9.25
CA ILE A 38 -9.59 9.10 8.52
C ILE A 38 -8.55 9.44 7.45
N VAL A 39 -8.81 10.45 6.63
CA VAL A 39 -7.90 10.88 5.56
C VAL A 39 -6.61 11.45 6.15
N GLY A 40 -6.69 12.31 7.16
CA GLY A 40 -5.52 12.88 7.83
C GLY A 40 -4.69 11.83 8.55
N GLY A 41 -5.33 10.90 9.23
CA GLY A 41 -4.66 9.77 9.88
C GLY A 41 -3.96 8.85 8.89
N TRP A 42 -4.62 8.53 7.78
CA TRP A 42 -4.03 7.73 6.70
C TRP A 42 -2.84 8.44 6.04
N TYR A 43 -3.00 9.73 5.74
CA TYR A 43 -1.91 10.53 5.17
C TYR A 43 -0.72 10.64 6.13
N GLY A 44 -0.96 10.92 7.40
CA GLY A 44 0.08 10.99 8.42
C GLY A 44 0.80 9.65 8.60
N TYR A 45 0.07 8.56 8.68
CA TYR A 45 0.64 7.22 8.74
C TYR A 45 1.53 6.91 7.54
N ASN A 46 1.04 7.20 6.33
CA ASN A 46 1.79 6.99 5.10
C ASN A 46 3.07 7.81 5.06
N GLN A 47 3.01 9.09 5.47
CA GLN A 47 4.15 10.01 5.42
C GLN A 47 5.21 9.72 6.49
N TYR A 48 4.79 9.37 7.71
CA TYR A 48 5.71 9.23 8.85
C TYR A 48 6.12 7.80 9.17
N VAL A 49 5.38 6.82 8.71
CA VAL A 49 5.65 5.40 8.99
C VAL A 49 6.02 4.65 7.71
N VAL A 50 5.17 4.73 6.69
CA VAL A 50 5.35 3.92 5.46
C VAL A 50 6.55 4.41 4.65
N LYS A 51 6.66 5.70 4.38
CA LYS A 51 7.76 6.24 3.58
C LYS A 51 9.15 6.00 4.18
N PRO A 52 9.41 6.32 5.46
CA PRO A 52 10.71 6.02 6.07
C PRO A 52 11.03 4.53 6.08
N LYS A 53 10.01 3.69 6.30
CA LYS A 53 10.16 2.24 6.25
C LYS A 53 10.52 1.75 4.85
N GLU A 54 9.88 2.30 3.82
CA GLU A 54 10.17 1.99 2.41
C GLU A 54 11.58 2.43 2.01
N GLU A 55 12.01 3.64 2.41
CA GLU A 55 13.35 4.15 2.11
C GLU A 55 14.43 3.25 2.69
N LYS A 56 14.30 2.83 3.94
CA LYS A 56 15.24 1.90 4.57
C LYS A 56 15.23 0.53 3.90
N ALA A 57 14.06 0.03 3.56
CA ALA A 57 13.94 -1.25 2.86
C ALA A 57 14.56 -1.18 1.46
N ALA A 58 14.38 -0.06 0.74
CA ALA A 58 14.97 0.18 -0.57
C ALA A 58 16.51 0.24 -0.52
N GLU A 59 17.06 0.87 0.51
CA GLU A 59 18.51 0.88 0.74
C GLU A 59 19.07 -0.53 0.96
N LEU A 60 18.40 -1.31 1.79
CA LEU A 60 18.82 -2.68 2.10
C LEU A 60 18.71 -3.61 0.88
N ILE A 61 17.65 -3.47 0.09
CA ILE A 61 17.45 -4.36 -1.07
C ILE A 61 18.47 -4.08 -2.17
N TYR A 62 18.98 -2.87 -2.28
CA TYR A 62 20.01 -2.52 -3.26
C TYR A 62 21.24 -3.45 -3.14
N LYS A 63 21.68 -3.70 -1.91
CA LYS A 63 22.81 -4.60 -1.67
C LYS A 63 22.50 -6.06 -2.01
N ALA A 64 21.29 -6.50 -1.71
CA ALA A 64 20.83 -7.82 -2.10
C ALA A 64 20.76 -7.99 -3.63
N GLN A 65 20.37 -6.95 -4.36
CA GLN A 65 20.38 -6.93 -5.81
C GLN A 65 21.82 -7.07 -6.38
N GLU A 66 22.78 -6.42 -5.74
CA GLU A 66 24.18 -6.55 -6.11
C GLU A 66 24.68 -8.00 -5.96
N TYR A 67 24.35 -8.65 -4.84
CA TYR A 67 24.67 -10.07 -4.64
C TYR A 67 23.95 -10.99 -5.64
N PHE A 68 22.72 -10.63 -5.98
CA PHE A 68 21.96 -11.37 -6.99
C PHE A 68 22.61 -11.30 -8.37
N ALA A 69 23.10 -10.13 -8.74
CA ALA A 69 23.84 -9.94 -9.99
C ALA A 69 25.18 -10.73 -10.04
N GLN A 70 25.77 -10.97 -8.87
CA GLN A 70 26.97 -11.80 -8.72
C GLN A 70 26.66 -13.30 -8.59
N ASP A 71 25.42 -13.70 -8.76
CA ASP A 71 24.94 -15.08 -8.63
C ASP A 71 25.19 -15.72 -7.25
N SER A 72 25.27 -14.90 -6.20
CA SER A 72 25.55 -15.32 -4.83
C SER A 72 24.26 -15.52 -4.04
N SER A 73 23.53 -16.61 -4.31
CA SER A 73 22.21 -16.87 -3.72
C SER A 73 22.20 -16.87 -2.19
N ASN A 74 23.23 -17.40 -1.53
CA ASN A 74 23.32 -17.37 -0.07
C ASN A 74 23.47 -15.97 0.48
N LEU A 75 24.24 -15.11 -0.18
CA LEU A 75 24.38 -13.70 0.21
C LEU A 75 23.10 -12.90 -0.04
N VAL A 76 22.38 -13.22 -1.12
CA VAL A 76 21.05 -12.64 -1.37
C VAL A 76 20.10 -12.95 -0.22
N LEU A 77 20.04 -14.21 0.20
CA LEU A 77 19.12 -14.66 1.24
C LEU A 77 19.49 -14.13 2.62
N ASN A 78 20.74 -14.27 3.03
CA ASN A 78 21.17 -14.07 4.42
C ASN A 78 22.02 -12.82 4.63
N GLY A 79 22.59 -12.24 3.58
CA GLY A 79 23.56 -11.16 3.68
C GLY A 79 24.96 -11.68 4.05
N ASP A 80 25.89 -10.74 4.28
CA ASP A 80 27.29 -11.01 4.56
C ASP A 80 27.71 -10.78 6.02
N GLY A 81 26.76 -10.56 6.91
CA GLY A 81 26.97 -10.19 8.32
C GLY A 81 26.94 -8.70 8.58
N PHE A 82 27.38 -7.87 7.66
CA PHE A 82 27.25 -6.41 7.70
C PHE A 82 25.99 -5.92 7.01
N ASN A 83 25.75 -6.43 5.81
CA ASN A 83 24.57 -6.15 5.00
C ASN A 83 23.53 -7.23 5.21
N LYS A 84 22.28 -6.82 5.37
CA LYS A 84 21.15 -7.73 5.57
C LYS A 84 20.71 -8.33 4.23
N GLY A 85 20.33 -9.61 4.24
CA GLY A 85 19.75 -10.28 3.09
C GLY A 85 18.25 -10.03 2.93
N VAL A 86 17.68 -10.59 1.87
CA VAL A 86 16.26 -10.41 1.55
C VAL A 86 15.32 -11.01 2.61
N LEU A 87 15.73 -12.07 3.29
CA LEU A 87 14.92 -12.68 4.36
C LEU A 87 14.71 -11.70 5.54
N TYR A 88 15.73 -10.92 5.87
CA TYR A 88 15.62 -9.87 6.89
C TYR A 88 14.66 -8.77 6.44
N ILE A 89 14.72 -8.35 5.18
CA ILE A 89 13.84 -7.33 4.62
C ILE A 89 12.40 -7.80 4.65
N ILE A 90 12.12 -9.03 4.23
CA ILE A 90 10.78 -9.62 4.25
C ILE A 90 10.20 -9.63 5.66
N LYS A 91 11.01 -10.02 6.66
CA LYS A 91 10.57 -10.12 8.04
C LYS A 91 10.32 -8.75 8.70
N ASN A 92 11.21 -7.79 8.49
CA ASN A 92 11.23 -6.54 9.25
C ASN A 92 10.57 -5.36 8.53
N TYR A 93 10.44 -5.44 7.22
CA TYR A 93 9.88 -4.38 6.36
C TYR A 93 8.65 -4.85 5.58
N ASP A 94 7.91 -5.79 6.12
CA ASP A 94 6.70 -6.30 5.48
C ASP A 94 5.72 -5.17 5.17
N GLY A 95 5.01 -5.30 4.05
CA GLY A 95 4.10 -4.29 3.54
C GLY A 95 4.76 -3.20 2.68
N THR A 96 6.09 -3.17 2.58
CA THR A 96 6.80 -2.26 1.65
C THR A 96 6.92 -2.88 0.25
N LYS A 97 7.10 -2.02 -0.75
CA LYS A 97 7.38 -2.46 -2.13
C LYS A 97 8.70 -3.23 -2.21
N SER A 98 9.69 -2.78 -1.45
CA SER A 98 11.01 -3.43 -1.38
C SER A 98 10.92 -4.82 -0.75
N ALA A 99 10.11 -5.01 0.29
CA ALA A 99 9.87 -6.33 0.85
C ALA A 99 9.14 -7.26 -0.13
N ASN A 100 8.20 -6.75 -0.90
CA ASN A 100 7.56 -7.51 -1.97
C ASN A 100 8.58 -7.95 -3.05
N LEU A 101 9.45 -7.04 -3.48
CA LEU A 101 10.53 -7.34 -4.41
C LEU A 101 11.54 -8.35 -3.81
N ALA A 102 11.81 -8.24 -2.51
CA ALA A 102 12.65 -9.18 -1.78
C ALA A 102 12.10 -10.61 -1.83
N LYS A 103 10.80 -10.80 -1.83
CA LYS A 103 10.16 -12.12 -2.00
C LYS A 103 10.49 -12.75 -3.34
N TYR A 104 10.53 -11.95 -4.40
CA TYR A 104 10.94 -12.41 -5.72
C TYR A 104 12.40 -12.90 -5.70
N TYR A 105 13.33 -12.08 -5.18
CA TYR A 105 14.72 -12.46 -5.08
C TYR A 105 14.96 -13.69 -4.19
N ALA A 106 14.22 -13.79 -3.09
CA ALA A 106 14.25 -14.97 -2.23
C ALA A 106 13.80 -16.23 -2.98
N GLY A 107 12.68 -16.14 -3.68
CA GLY A 107 12.16 -17.27 -4.45
C GLY A 107 13.12 -17.78 -5.52
N ILE A 108 13.72 -16.88 -6.30
CA ILE A 108 14.71 -17.25 -7.32
C ILE A 108 16.00 -17.78 -6.68
N SER A 109 16.46 -17.20 -5.59
CA SER A 109 17.66 -17.67 -4.89
C SER A 109 17.47 -19.07 -4.30
N TYR A 110 16.30 -19.35 -3.70
CA TYR A 110 15.96 -20.69 -3.25
C TYR A 110 15.87 -21.70 -4.41
N LEU A 111 15.33 -21.29 -5.55
CA LEU A 111 15.31 -22.13 -6.76
C LEU A 111 16.71 -22.51 -7.19
N LYS A 112 17.64 -21.55 -7.22
CA LYS A 112 19.04 -21.79 -7.62
C LYS A 112 19.80 -22.75 -6.71
N ILE A 113 19.50 -22.74 -5.40
CA ILE A 113 20.11 -23.66 -4.45
C ILE A 113 19.36 -24.98 -4.29
N GLY A 114 18.27 -25.19 -5.04
CA GLY A 114 17.50 -26.43 -5.06
C GLY A 114 16.45 -26.57 -3.95
N ASP A 115 16.20 -25.52 -3.18
CA ASP A 115 15.13 -25.50 -2.18
C ASP A 115 13.80 -25.08 -2.82
N PHE A 116 13.14 -26.02 -3.48
CA PHE A 116 11.91 -25.77 -4.22
C PHE A 116 10.73 -25.41 -3.31
N THR A 117 10.71 -25.92 -2.10
CA THR A 117 9.63 -25.63 -1.13
C THR A 117 9.60 -24.14 -0.77
N ASN A 118 10.73 -23.59 -0.37
CA ASN A 118 10.84 -22.17 -0.06
C ASN A 118 10.74 -21.29 -1.31
N SER A 119 11.28 -21.73 -2.44
CA SER A 119 11.12 -21.03 -3.70
C SER A 119 9.64 -20.81 -4.05
N VAL A 120 8.84 -21.86 -4.05
CA VAL A 120 7.39 -21.77 -4.32
C VAL A 120 6.69 -20.89 -3.30
N LYS A 121 7.02 -21.01 -2.01
CA LYS A 121 6.44 -20.17 -0.95
C LYS A 121 6.61 -18.69 -1.24
N TYR A 122 7.84 -18.25 -1.46
CA TYR A 122 8.12 -16.82 -1.66
C TYR A 122 7.61 -16.29 -3.00
N LEU A 123 7.68 -17.09 -4.07
CA LEU A 123 7.13 -16.70 -5.37
C LEU A 123 5.60 -16.56 -5.35
N LYS A 124 4.90 -17.39 -4.58
CA LYS A 124 3.45 -17.23 -4.38
C LYS A 124 3.08 -16.00 -3.57
N GLU A 125 3.93 -15.61 -2.63
CA GLU A 125 3.71 -14.40 -1.82
C GLU A 125 4.07 -13.12 -2.56
N PHE A 126 4.86 -13.20 -3.62
CA PHE A 126 5.20 -12.07 -4.47
C PHE A 126 3.96 -11.57 -5.22
N LYS A 127 3.68 -10.28 -5.08
CA LYS A 127 2.56 -9.62 -5.76
C LYS A 127 3.09 -8.75 -6.90
N THR A 128 2.48 -8.88 -8.06
CA THR A 128 2.79 -8.04 -9.20
C THR A 128 1.50 -7.42 -9.75
N ASP A 129 1.59 -6.16 -10.13
CA ASP A 129 0.50 -5.46 -10.79
C ASP A 129 0.49 -5.72 -12.31
N ALA A 130 1.50 -6.42 -12.81
CA ALA A 130 1.60 -6.77 -14.23
C ALA A 130 0.83 -8.08 -14.53
N PRO A 131 -0.30 -8.03 -15.24
CA PRO A 131 -1.12 -9.22 -15.49
C PRO A 131 -0.39 -10.31 -16.28
N GLN A 132 0.59 -9.93 -17.08
CA GLN A 132 1.39 -10.88 -17.86
C GLN A 132 2.31 -11.77 -17.01
N ILE A 133 2.83 -11.25 -15.90
CA ILE A 133 3.67 -12.01 -14.98
C ILE A 133 2.82 -12.95 -14.14
N GLN A 134 1.60 -12.57 -13.82
CA GLN A 134 0.66 -13.44 -13.11
C GLN A 134 0.24 -14.67 -13.92
N MET A 135 0.21 -14.56 -15.24
CA MET A 135 -0.09 -15.70 -16.13
C MET A 135 1.07 -16.67 -16.29
N ALA A 136 2.31 -16.21 -16.07
CA ALA A 136 3.52 -17.04 -16.17
C ALA A 136 3.88 -17.78 -14.88
N ALA A 137 3.22 -17.42 -13.80
CA ALA A 137 3.38 -18.07 -12.50
C ALA A 137 2.36 -19.19 -12.28
#